data_75eaeca264a2b319aa0860675b8055f9
#
_entry.id   75eaeca264a2b319aa0860675b8055f9
#
_cell.length_a   1.000
_cell.length_b   1.000
_cell.length_c   1.000
_cell.angle_alpha   90.00
_cell.angle_beta   90.00
_cell.angle_gamma   90.00
#
_symmetry.space_group_name_H-M   'P 1'
#
loop_
_entity.id
_entity.type
_entity.pdbx_description
1 polymer ?
#
loop_
_entity_poly.entity_id
_entity_poly.type
_entity_poly.pdbx_seq_one_letter_code
_entity_poly.pdbx_strand_id
1 'polypeptide(L)' 'MMKVALKGHGHDHSIELDVGSTVKDALDAVGIHPSTVIVSHQDVVLPHTTILNGDVSLELTIVSSGG' A
#
# COMPACT_ATOMS: atom_id res chain seq x y z
N MET A 1 8.79 9.38 -11.78
CA MET A 1 7.81 8.55 -11.07
C MET A 1 8.52 7.70 -10.05
N MET A 2 7.83 7.34 -8.99
CA MET A 2 8.38 6.49 -7.95
C MET A 2 7.88 5.05 -8.12
N LYS A 3 8.70 4.11 -7.66
CA LYS A 3 8.32 2.69 -7.64
C LYS A 3 7.77 2.32 -6.27
N VAL A 4 6.60 1.72 -6.28
CA VAL A 4 5.93 1.29 -5.05
C VAL A 4 5.72 -0.21 -5.12
N ALA A 5 6.30 -0.93 -4.18
CA ALA A 5 6.10 -2.38 -4.06
C ALA A 5 5.07 -2.64 -2.97
N LEU A 6 4.15 -3.53 -3.25
CA LEU A 6 3.08 -3.93 -2.33
C LEU A 6 3.17 -5.43 -2.15
N LYS A 7 3.56 -5.87 -0.95
CA LYS A 7 3.82 -7.29 -0.68
C LYS A 7 3.14 -7.74 0.60
N GLY A 8 2.67 -8.97 0.59
CA GLY A 8 2.08 -9.62 1.76
C GLY A 8 0.82 -10.40 1.40
N HIS A 9 0.56 -11.46 2.14
CA HIS A 9 -0.64 -12.29 2.00
C HIS A 9 -0.96 -12.68 0.55
N GLY A 10 0.07 -13.14 -0.18
CA GLY A 10 -0.10 -13.57 -1.55
C GLY A 10 -0.07 -12.44 -2.57
N HIS A 11 0.01 -11.21 -2.13
CA HIS A 11 0.17 -10.06 -3.02
C HIS A 11 1.65 -9.80 -3.26
N ASP A 12 2.02 -9.53 -4.50
CA ASP A 12 3.38 -9.14 -4.86
C ASP A 12 3.26 -8.26 -6.09
N HIS A 13 3.07 -6.97 -5.84
CA HIS A 13 2.89 -5.99 -6.89
C HIS A 13 4.02 -4.97 -6.88
N SER A 14 4.43 -4.55 -8.06
CA SER A 14 5.38 -3.46 -8.21
C SER A 14 4.80 -2.51 -9.25
N ILE A 15 4.53 -1.29 -8.83
CA ILE A 15 3.88 -0.30 -9.69
C ILE A 15 4.64 1.02 -9.66
N GLU A 16 4.36 1.85 -10.64
CA GLU A 16 4.93 3.20 -10.68
C GLU A 16 3.80 4.21 -10.50
N LEU A 17 4.04 5.18 -9.62
CA LEU A 17 3.08 6.25 -9.33
C LEU A 17 3.81 7.59 -9.34
N ASP A 18 3.04 8.65 -9.54
CA ASP A 18 3.56 10.00 -9.40
C ASP A 18 3.95 10.26 -7.96
N VAL A 19 5.05 10.96 -7.76
CA VAL A 19 5.43 11.43 -6.43
C VAL A 19 4.30 12.30 -5.88
N GLY A 20 3.94 12.07 -4.63
CA GLY A 20 2.81 12.74 -4.01
C GLY A 20 1.54 11.91 -3.99
N SER A 21 1.54 10.75 -4.63
CA SER A 21 0.41 9.82 -4.52
C SER A 21 0.33 9.26 -3.11
N THR A 22 -0.87 8.86 -2.71
CA THR A 22 -1.09 8.31 -1.36
C THR A 22 -1.04 6.79 -1.37
N VAL A 23 -0.99 6.21 -0.16
CA VAL A 23 -1.10 4.76 0.02
C VAL A 23 -2.38 4.24 -0.62
N LYS A 24 -3.49 4.96 -0.45
CA LYS A 24 -4.77 4.59 -1.06
C LYS A 24 -4.65 4.53 -2.58
N ASP A 25 -3.96 5.50 -3.19
CA ASP A 25 -3.75 5.50 -4.63
C ASP A 25 -3.00 4.24 -5.08
N ALA A 26 -2.02 3.82 -4.31
CA ALA A 26 -1.27 2.59 -4.62
C ALA A 26 -2.17 1.36 -4.55
N LEU A 27 -3.02 1.27 -3.53
CA LEU A 27 -3.94 0.15 -3.38
C LEU A 27 -4.96 0.14 -4.51
N ASP A 28 -5.51 1.29 -4.85
CA ASP A 28 -6.47 1.40 -5.95
C ASP A 28 -5.84 0.98 -7.28
N ALA A 29 -4.58 1.32 -7.49
CA ALA A 29 -3.89 1.00 -8.74
C ALA A 29 -3.75 -0.51 -8.96
N VAL A 30 -3.67 -1.29 -7.88
CA VAL A 30 -3.55 -2.75 -7.97
C VAL A 30 -4.86 -3.48 -7.69
N GLY A 31 -5.95 -2.73 -7.50
CA GLY A 31 -7.27 -3.32 -7.30
C GLY A 31 -7.51 -3.87 -5.91
N ILE A 32 -6.76 -3.42 -4.92
CA ILE A 32 -6.93 -3.85 -3.53
C ILE A 32 -7.83 -2.84 -2.82
N HIS A 33 -8.86 -3.34 -2.14
CA HIS A 33 -9.77 -2.50 -1.39
C HIS A 33 -9.08 -1.97 -0.14
N PRO A 34 -8.97 -0.64 0.07
CA PRO A 34 -8.24 -0.11 1.22
C PRO A 34 -8.77 -0.57 2.56
N SER A 35 -10.07 -0.85 2.66
CA SER A 35 -10.68 -1.26 3.92
C SER A 35 -10.33 -2.70 4.33
N THR A 36 -9.71 -3.47 3.45
CA THR A 36 -9.41 -4.89 3.72
C THR A 36 -7.97 -5.13 4.16
N VAL A 37 -7.14 -4.10 4.13
CA VAL A 37 -5.71 -4.27 4.44
C VAL A 37 -5.22 -3.16 5.35
N ILE A 38 -4.21 -3.50 6.15
CA ILE A 38 -3.37 -2.53 6.85
C ILE A 38 -2.06 -2.47 6.08
N VAL A 39 -1.60 -1.27 5.81
CA VAL A 39 -0.35 -1.04 5.12
C VAL A 39 0.70 -0.59 6.12
N SER A 40 1.87 -1.20 6.07
CA SER A 40 2.98 -0.80 6.93
C SER A 40 4.27 -0.68 6.14
N HIS A 41 5.20 0.07 6.71
CA HIS A 41 6.54 0.27 6.16
C HIS A 41 7.52 0.22 7.31
N GLN A 42 8.45 -0.76 7.26
CA GLN A 42 9.44 -0.96 8.32
C GLN A 42 8.77 -1.03 9.71
N ASP A 43 7.72 -1.84 9.81
CA ASP A 43 6.95 -2.08 11.04
C ASP A 43 6.16 -0.87 11.53
N VAL A 44 6.06 0.19 10.73
CA VAL A 44 5.24 1.36 11.05
C VAL A 44 3.98 1.31 10.21
N VAL A 45 2.82 1.31 10.87
CA VAL A 45 1.53 1.34 10.16
C VAL A 45 1.34 2.71 9.54
N LEU A 46 0.99 2.72 8.24
CA LEU A 46 0.76 3.95 7.51
C LEU A 46 -0.73 4.12 7.24
N PRO A 47 -1.31 5.28 7.61
CA PRO A 47 -2.67 5.59 7.20
C PRO A 47 -2.78 5.63 5.68
N HIS A 48 -3.96 5.33 5.16
CA HIS A 48 -4.19 5.32 3.71
C HIS A 48 -4.00 6.70 3.07
N THR A 49 -4.05 7.75 3.88
CA THR A 49 -3.84 9.12 3.43
C THR A 49 -2.37 9.53 3.40
N THR A 50 -1.47 8.64 3.83
CA THR A 50 -0.04 8.93 3.84
C THR A 50 0.46 9.22 2.43
N ILE A 51 1.16 10.34 2.27
CA ILE A 51 1.72 10.73 0.99
C ILE A 51 3.06 10.04 0.79
N LEU A 52 3.24 9.47 -0.38
CA LEU A 52 4.47 8.77 -0.75
C LEU A 52 5.33 9.72 -1.58
N ASN A 53 6.61 9.80 -1.21
CA ASN A 53 7.53 10.79 -1.80
C ASN A 53 8.69 10.16 -2.58
N GLY A 54 8.74 8.84 -2.67
CA GLY A 54 9.83 8.16 -3.37
C GLY A 54 9.61 6.65 -3.40
N ASP A 55 10.58 5.94 -3.93
CA ASP A 55 10.52 4.48 -4.00
C ASP A 55 10.35 3.90 -2.61
N VAL A 56 9.40 2.98 -2.47
CA VAL A 56 9.05 2.42 -1.18
C VAL A 56 8.52 1.00 -1.35
N SER A 57 8.78 0.16 -0.35
CA SER A 57 8.22 -1.18 -0.28
C SER A 57 7.22 -1.20 0.89
N LEU A 58 5.98 -1.46 0.58
CA LEU A 58 4.90 -1.49 1.55
C LEU A 58 4.51 -2.93 1.84
N GLU A 59 4.23 -3.20 3.11
CA GLU A 59 3.75 -4.51 3.54
C GLU A 59 2.25 -4.46 3.76
N LEU A 60 1.57 -5.49 3.27
CA LEU A 60 0.12 -5.60 3.40
C LEU A 60 -0.22 -6.66 4.42
N THR A 61 -1.11 -6.31 5.35
CA THR A 61 -1.66 -7.26 6.30
C THR A 61 -3.17 -7.30 6.09
N ILE A 62 -3.70 -8.47 5.82
CA ILE A 62 -5.13 -8.63 5.65
C ILE A 62 -5.80 -8.53 7.00
N VAL A 63 -6.83 -7.68 7.08
CA VAL A 63 -7.64 -7.59 8.28
C VAL A 63 -9.00 -8.16 7.97
N SER A 64 -9.42 -9.12 8.81
CA SER A 64 -10.76 -9.63 8.74
C SER A 64 -11.65 -8.70 9.54
N SER A 65 -12.74 -8.28 8.93
CA SER A 65 -13.68 -7.43 9.64
C SER A 65 -14.50 -8.20 10.68
N GLY A 66 -14.21 -9.46 10.88
CA GLY A 66 -14.88 -10.26 11.91
C GLY A 66 -16.37 -10.40 11.73
N GLY A 67 -16.82 -10.05 10.59
CA GLY A 67 -18.24 -10.05 10.30
C GLY A 67 -18.77 -11.39 10.01
#